data_52705c9d85f414ad93ce6f154db4d233
#
_entry.id   52705c9d85f414ad93ce6f154db4d233
#
_cell.length_a   1.000
_cell.length_b   1.000
_cell.length_c   1.000
_cell.angle_alpha   90.00
_cell.angle_beta   90.00
_cell.angle_gamma   90.00
#
_symmetry.space_group_name_H-M   'P 1'
#
loop_
_entity.id
_entity.type
_entity.pdbx_description
1 polymer ?
#
loop_
_entity_poly.entity_id
_entity_poly.type
_entity_poly.pdbx_seq_one_letter_code
_entity_poly.pdbx_strand_id
1 'polypeptide(L)'
;FREIYSRYDNCVAAFMSHFTLWSMCAEQKEEFTIFEHDAIIVNDIPEYLPYKEVCSLGKPSYGKWNDPKTFGVNPLTSKRYFPGAHAYRLRPTGAEKLIEQAKIYAKPTDVYLHLDTFPLLQEYYPWPVEARDTFTTIQKTEGCLAKHNYNEEYKII
;
A
#
# COMPACT_ATOMS: atom_id res chain seq x y z
N PHE A 1 -8.07 15.71 -2.32
CA PHE A 1 -7.22 14.67 -2.95
C PHE A 1 -6.34 15.30 -4.01
N ARG A 2 -5.03 15.01 -3.99
CA ARG A 2 -4.08 15.56 -4.95
C ARG A 2 -3.44 14.44 -5.79
N GLU A 3 -3.71 14.45 -7.09
CA GLU A 3 -3.10 13.56 -8.10
C GLU A 3 -3.08 14.27 -9.47
N ILE A 4 -1.95 14.22 -10.17
CA ILE A 4 -1.77 14.86 -11.48
C ILE A 4 -1.18 13.92 -12.57
N TYR A 5 -0.61 12.79 -12.16
CA TYR A 5 0.09 11.87 -13.05
C TYR A 5 -0.76 10.69 -13.51
N SER A 6 -1.75 10.31 -12.72
CA SER A 6 -2.57 9.11 -12.90
C SER A 6 -4.00 9.46 -13.29
N ARG A 7 -4.84 8.45 -13.53
CA ARG A 7 -6.27 8.64 -13.72
C ARG A 7 -6.91 9.03 -12.39
N TYR A 8 -7.32 10.27 -12.28
CA TYR A 8 -7.77 10.87 -11.02
C TYR A 8 -8.86 10.06 -10.33
N ASP A 9 -9.95 9.75 -11.07
CA ASP A 9 -11.11 9.05 -10.49
C ASP A 9 -10.76 7.65 -10.00
N ASN A 10 -9.90 6.92 -10.74
CA ASN A 10 -9.44 5.60 -10.35
C ASN A 10 -8.52 5.66 -9.12
N CYS A 11 -7.67 6.68 -9.02
CA CYS A 11 -6.86 6.92 -7.82
C CYS A 11 -7.71 7.23 -6.60
N VAL A 12 -8.75 8.04 -6.77
CA VAL A 12 -9.71 8.35 -5.70
C VAL A 12 -10.45 7.09 -5.29
N ALA A 13 -10.94 6.29 -6.24
CA ALA A 13 -11.65 5.04 -5.95
C ALA A 13 -10.76 4.04 -5.19
N ALA A 14 -9.50 3.86 -5.63
CA ALA A 14 -8.54 3.01 -4.95
C ALA A 14 -8.26 3.51 -3.52
N PHE A 15 -8.02 4.81 -3.35
CA PHE A 15 -7.83 5.41 -2.02
C PHE A 15 -9.05 5.21 -1.12
N MET A 16 -10.25 5.41 -1.65
CA MET A 16 -11.51 5.21 -0.89
C MET A 16 -11.71 3.76 -0.48
N SER A 17 -11.27 2.79 -1.27
CA SER A 17 -11.28 1.38 -0.89
C SER A 17 -10.39 1.14 0.34
N HIS A 18 -9.17 1.66 0.34
CA HIS A 18 -8.29 1.60 1.51
C HIS A 18 -8.86 2.34 2.71
N PHE A 19 -9.41 3.55 2.51
CA PHE A 19 -10.04 4.34 3.57
C PHE A 19 -11.20 3.58 4.23
N THR A 20 -12.01 2.88 3.45
CA THR A 20 -13.09 2.02 3.98
C THR A 20 -12.54 0.90 4.85
N LEU A 21 -11.47 0.21 4.41
CA LEU A 21 -10.84 -0.85 5.18
C LEU A 21 -10.19 -0.30 6.47
N TRP A 22 -9.60 0.89 6.45
CA TRP A 22 -9.10 1.55 7.66
C TRP A 22 -10.23 1.86 8.63
N SER A 23 -11.37 2.38 8.12
CA SER A 23 -12.56 2.65 8.95
C SER A 23 -13.09 1.39 9.61
N MET A 24 -13.20 0.29 8.86
CA MET A 24 -13.61 -1.01 9.40
C MET A 24 -12.63 -1.51 10.48
N CYS A 25 -11.31 -1.41 10.25
CA CYS A 25 -10.29 -1.80 11.21
C CYS A 25 -10.42 -1.01 12.53
N ALA A 26 -10.62 0.31 12.44
CA ALA A 26 -10.80 1.17 13.60
C ALA A 26 -12.11 0.88 14.37
N GLU A 27 -13.22 0.66 13.65
CA GLU A 27 -14.53 0.37 14.24
C GLU A 27 -14.58 -1.00 14.91
N GLN A 28 -14.05 -2.03 14.25
CA GLN A 28 -14.03 -3.41 14.75
C GLN A 28 -12.98 -3.62 15.86
N LYS A 29 -12.00 -2.70 15.96
CA LYS A 29 -10.85 -2.80 16.87
C LYS A 29 -10.02 -4.08 16.66
N GLU A 30 -9.95 -4.54 15.44
CA GLU A 30 -9.21 -5.74 15.01
C GLU A 30 -8.08 -5.37 14.06
N GLU A 31 -7.01 -6.17 14.09
CA GLU A 31 -5.90 -6.06 13.15
C GLU A 31 -6.33 -6.56 11.77
N PHE A 32 -6.07 -5.77 10.72
CA PHE A 32 -6.35 -6.16 9.34
C PHE A 32 -5.06 -6.44 8.58
N THR A 33 -5.11 -7.46 7.71
CA THR A 33 -4.15 -7.63 6.62
C THR A 33 -4.84 -7.24 5.33
N ILE A 34 -4.35 -6.21 4.68
CA ILE A 34 -4.93 -5.65 3.46
C ILE A 34 -4.09 -6.10 2.27
N PHE A 35 -4.74 -6.61 1.23
CA PHE A 35 -4.14 -6.99 -0.04
C PHE A 35 -4.87 -6.26 -1.18
N GLU A 36 -4.11 -5.74 -2.13
CA GLU A 36 -4.65 -5.31 -3.42
C GLU A 36 -4.86 -6.53 -4.33
N HIS A 37 -5.65 -6.35 -5.38
CA HIS A 37 -6.05 -7.43 -6.28
C HIS A 37 -4.90 -8.05 -7.09
N ASP A 38 -3.77 -7.34 -7.23
CA ASP A 38 -2.57 -7.75 -7.94
C ASP A 38 -1.47 -8.31 -7.02
N ALA A 39 -1.75 -8.40 -5.72
CA ALA A 39 -0.84 -8.95 -4.73
C ALA A 39 -0.67 -10.46 -4.91
N ILE A 40 0.58 -10.94 -4.91
CA ILE A 40 0.93 -12.36 -4.96
C ILE A 40 1.75 -12.71 -3.73
N ILE A 41 1.28 -13.69 -2.97
CA ILE A 41 2.02 -14.25 -1.84
C ILE A 41 3.12 -15.16 -2.40
N VAL A 42 4.38 -14.81 -2.14
CA VAL A 42 5.57 -15.53 -2.60
C VAL A 42 6.32 -16.23 -1.46
N ASN A 43 6.05 -15.86 -0.22
CA ASN A 43 6.58 -16.48 0.99
C ASN A 43 5.52 -16.51 2.08
N ASP A 44 5.75 -17.32 3.13
CA ASP A 44 4.86 -17.39 4.28
C ASP A 44 4.75 -16.04 4.99
N ILE A 45 3.52 -15.67 5.32
CA ILE A 45 3.24 -14.50 6.14
C ILE A 45 3.07 -14.99 7.60
N PRO A 46 3.95 -14.59 8.53
CA PRO A 46 3.81 -15.00 9.92
C PRO A 46 2.45 -14.60 10.50
N GLU A 47 1.82 -15.50 11.24
CA GLU A 47 0.56 -15.21 11.93
C GLU A 47 0.71 -14.02 12.88
N TYR A 48 1.79 -14.00 13.66
CA TYR A 48 2.11 -12.90 14.56
C TYR A 48 3.30 -12.07 14.07
N LEU A 49 3.12 -10.74 14.04
CA LEU A 49 4.18 -9.78 13.75
C LEU A 49 4.24 -8.69 14.84
N PRO A 50 5.42 -8.44 15.44
CA PRO A 50 5.60 -7.45 16.52
C PRO A 50 5.76 -6.03 15.97
N TYR A 51 4.85 -5.56 15.10
CA TYR A 51 4.87 -4.19 14.58
C TYR A 51 4.01 -3.24 15.42
N LYS A 52 4.17 -1.92 15.21
CA LYS A 52 3.48 -0.88 16.00
C LYS A 52 2.10 -0.53 15.46
N GLU A 53 2.02 0.03 14.26
CA GLU A 53 0.80 0.62 13.71
C GLU A 53 0.48 0.13 12.30
N VAL A 54 1.44 0.27 11.38
CA VAL A 54 1.33 -0.14 9.98
C VAL A 54 2.63 -0.81 9.55
N CYS A 55 2.54 -1.99 8.95
CA CYS A 55 3.69 -2.75 8.49
C CYS A 55 3.50 -3.22 7.05
N SER A 56 4.34 -2.76 6.14
CA SER A 56 4.37 -3.26 4.77
C SER A 56 4.79 -4.72 4.73
N LEU A 57 4.08 -5.53 3.96
CA LEU A 57 4.41 -6.91 3.61
C LEU A 57 4.88 -6.99 2.16
N GLY A 58 4.66 -5.93 1.40
CA GLY A 58 4.91 -5.87 -0.02
C GLY A 58 6.33 -5.45 -0.37
N LYS A 59 6.96 -6.20 -1.27
CA LYS A 59 8.21 -5.76 -1.92
C LYS A 59 7.97 -4.48 -2.72
N PRO A 60 8.84 -3.48 -2.62
CA PRO A 60 8.70 -2.28 -3.44
C PRO A 60 8.52 -2.60 -4.93
N SER A 61 7.42 -2.14 -5.55
CA SER A 61 7.06 -2.51 -6.92
C SER A 61 7.67 -1.60 -7.98
N TYR A 62 8.21 -0.43 -7.60
CA TYR A 62 8.81 0.51 -8.55
C TYR A 62 9.95 1.36 -7.97
N GLY A 63 10.79 1.85 -8.87
CA GLY A 63 11.95 2.69 -8.57
C GLY A 63 13.07 1.95 -7.82
N LYS A 64 14.09 2.68 -7.36
CA LYS A 64 15.19 2.10 -6.59
C LYS A 64 14.80 2.01 -5.12
N TRP A 65 15.22 0.94 -4.46
CA TRP A 65 15.04 0.72 -3.02
C TRP A 65 16.28 0.06 -2.41
N ASN A 66 16.32 0.02 -1.10
CA ASN A 66 17.33 -0.71 -0.33
C ASN A 66 16.69 -1.94 0.33
N ASP A 67 17.39 -3.04 0.38
CA ASP A 67 16.95 -4.18 1.18
C ASP A 67 17.16 -3.89 2.68
N PRO A 68 16.18 -4.20 3.54
CA PRO A 68 16.37 -4.15 4.97
C PRO A 68 17.54 -5.02 5.43
N LYS A 69 18.27 -4.57 6.45
CA LYS A 69 19.48 -5.26 6.92
C LYS A 69 19.21 -6.48 7.78
N THR A 70 18.01 -6.60 8.34
CA THR A 70 17.65 -7.67 9.28
C THR A 70 16.34 -8.33 8.89
N PHE A 71 16.21 -9.62 9.19
CA PHE A 71 14.97 -10.35 9.01
C PHE A 71 13.93 -9.94 10.06
N GLY A 72 12.64 -10.06 9.70
CA GLY A 72 11.53 -9.70 10.55
C GLY A 72 11.05 -8.27 10.36
N VAL A 73 10.45 -7.71 11.39
CA VAL A 73 9.90 -6.34 11.37
C VAL A 73 11.00 -5.31 11.55
N ASN A 74 11.11 -4.40 10.60
CA ASN A 74 12.07 -3.30 10.58
C ASN A 74 11.34 -1.95 10.54
N PRO A 75 11.95 -0.84 10.97
CA PRO A 75 11.54 0.48 10.51
C PRO A 75 11.50 0.51 8.97
N LEU A 76 10.62 1.29 8.38
CA LEU A 76 10.58 1.43 6.91
C LEU A 76 11.88 2.10 6.41
N THR A 77 12.75 1.30 5.81
CA THR A 77 14.09 1.72 5.33
C THR A 77 14.30 1.48 3.85
N SER A 78 13.51 0.60 3.25
CA SER A 78 13.60 0.30 1.81
C SER A 78 13.29 1.53 0.97
N LYS A 79 12.24 2.26 1.34
CA LYS A 79 11.85 3.57 0.81
C LYS A 79 11.20 4.43 1.88
N ARG A 80 10.93 5.70 1.56
CA ARG A 80 10.23 6.61 2.47
C ARG A 80 8.71 6.44 2.49
N TYR A 81 8.14 5.58 1.63
CA TYR A 81 6.72 5.34 1.43
C TYR A 81 6.50 3.87 1.01
N PHE A 82 5.26 3.43 0.85
CA PHE A 82 4.93 2.07 0.42
C PHE A 82 4.75 1.98 -1.10
N PRO A 83 5.79 1.67 -1.88
CA PRO A 83 5.68 1.61 -3.34
C PRO A 83 4.73 0.51 -3.79
N GLY A 84 3.59 0.91 -4.33
CA GLY A 84 2.51 0.01 -4.72
C GLY A 84 1.46 -0.20 -3.63
N ALA A 85 1.80 -0.18 -2.35
CA ALA A 85 0.90 -0.42 -1.21
C ALA A 85 0.06 -1.71 -1.30
N HIS A 86 0.50 -2.69 -2.09
CA HIS A 86 -0.26 -3.87 -2.49
C HIS A 86 -0.46 -4.89 -1.36
N ALA A 87 0.31 -4.82 -0.26
CA ALA A 87 0.09 -5.64 0.93
C ALA A 87 0.65 -4.99 2.19
N TYR A 88 -0.16 -4.89 3.24
CA TYR A 88 0.29 -4.39 4.55
C TYR A 88 -0.64 -4.84 5.69
N ARG A 89 -0.09 -4.91 6.89
CA ARG A 89 -0.86 -5.06 8.13
C ARG A 89 -1.12 -3.72 8.79
N LEU A 90 -2.28 -3.61 9.39
CA LEU A 90 -2.81 -2.41 9.99
C LEU A 90 -3.44 -2.72 11.35
N ARG A 91 -3.01 -2.02 12.39
CA ARG A 91 -3.65 -2.02 13.71
C ARG A 91 -4.68 -0.90 13.83
N PRO A 92 -5.70 -1.04 14.71
CA PRO A 92 -6.71 0.00 14.92
C PRO A 92 -6.12 1.39 15.18
N THR A 93 -5.09 1.48 16.02
CA THR A 93 -4.40 2.76 16.31
C THR A 93 -3.73 3.38 15.07
N GLY A 94 -3.20 2.57 14.18
CA GLY A 94 -2.69 3.01 12.88
C GLY A 94 -3.82 3.48 11.98
N ALA A 95 -4.92 2.73 11.92
CA ALA A 95 -6.10 3.08 11.13
C ALA A 95 -6.68 4.44 11.52
N GLU A 96 -6.85 4.70 12.82
CA GLU A 96 -7.32 5.99 13.33
C GLU A 96 -6.45 7.16 12.84
N LYS A 97 -5.13 7.04 12.92
CA LYS A 97 -4.19 8.06 12.42
C LYS A 97 -4.27 8.27 10.91
N LEU A 98 -4.38 7.17 10.14
CA LEU A 98 -4.56 7.26 8.70
C LEU A 98 -5.87 7.99 8.35
N ILE A 99 -6.97 7.69 9.03
CA ILE A 99 -8.27 8.33 8.82
C ILE A 99 -8.23 9.81 9.17
N GLU A 100 -7.66 10.18 10.32
CA GLU A 100 -7.55 11.59 10.76
C GLU A 100 -6.77 12.42 9.75
N GLN A 101 -5.63 11.91 9.30
CA GLN A 101 -4.81 12.61 8.32
C GLN A 101 -5.49 12.70 6.95
N ALA A 102 -6.23 11.67 6.54
CA ALA A 102 -6.95 11.65 5.26
C ALA A 102 -8.02 12.73 5.16
N LYS A 103 -8.64 13.13 6.28
CA LYS A 103 -9.59 14.25 6.35
C LYS A 103 -8.95 15.61 6.08
N ILE A 104 -7.65 15.72 6.35
CA ILE A 104 -6.88 16.95 6.13
C ILE A 104 -6.29 16.97 4.73
N TYR A 105 -5.64 15.88 4.34
CA TYR A 105 -4.95 15.77 3.07
C TYR A 105 -4.89 14.32 2.59
N ALA A 106 -5.37 14.05 1.38
CA ALA A 106 -5.35 12.74 0.75
C ALA A 106 -4.65 12.76 -0.62
N LYS A 107 -4.01 11.66 -0.98
CA LYS A 107 -3.29 11.40 -2.23
C LYS A 107 -3.26 9.90 -2.49
N PRO A 108 -2.76 9.40 -3.65
CA PRO A 108 -2.69 7.95 -3.92
C PRO A 108 -2.08 7.18 -2.75
N THR A 109 -2.65 6.03 -2.42
CA THR A 109 -2.38 5.28 -1.18
C THR A 109 -0.90 4.99 -0.96
N ASP A 110 -0.19 4.60 -2.01
CA ASP A 110 1.23 4.26 -1.97
C ASP A 110 2.11 5.45 -1.51
N VAL A 111 1.86 6.65 -2.05
CA VAL A 111 2.58 7.87 -1.63
C VAL A 111 1.93 8.57 -0.44
N TYR A 112 0.72 8.18 -0.05
CA TYR A 112 0.08 8.64 1.18
C TYR A 112 0.72 8.00 2.41
N LEU A 113 1.01 6.69 2.35
CA LEU A 113 1.71 5.93 3.39
C LEU A 113 3.21 6.29 3.39
N HIS A 114 3.54 7.48 3.90
CA HIS A 114 4.85 8.11 3.81
C HIS A 114 5.42 8.45 5.20
N LEU A 115 6.72 8.25 5.41
CA LEU A 115 7.41 8.51 6.69
C LEU A 115 7.32 9.96 7.18
N ASP A 116 7.20 10.94 6.27
CA ASP A 116 7.06 12.35 6.68
C ASP A 116 5.74 12.61 7.39
N THR A 117 4.71 11.82 7.08
CA THR A 117 3.38 11.93 7.69
C THR A 117 3.21 10.89 8.82
N PHE A 118 3.71 9.68 8.60
CA PHE A 118 3.57 8.56 9.53
C PHE A 118 4.96 7.97 9.87
N PRO A 119 5.67 8.55 10.85
CA PRO A 119 7.06 8.20 11.14
C PRO A 119 7.23 6.79 11.74
N LEU A 120 6.14 6.13 12.14
CA LEU A 120 6.15 4.78 12.71
C LEU A 120 5.83 3.68 11.69
N LEU A 121 5.83 3.99 10.37
CA LEU A 121 5.70 2.97 9.33
C LEU A 121 6.85 1.97 9.41
N GLN A 122 6.52 0.71 9.25
CA GLN A 122 7.44 -0.42 9.33
C GLN A 122 7.29 -1.31 8.09
N GLU A 123 8.23 -2.22 7.92
CA GLU A 123 8.22 -3.24 6.87
C GLU A 123 8.69 -4.58 7.41
N TYR A 124 8.15 -5.66 6.89
CA TYR A 124 8.59 -7.03 7.17
C TYR A 124 9.53 -7.51 6.07
N TYR A 125 10.66 -8.08 6.43
CA TYR A 125 11.64 -8.60 5.49
C TYR A 125 12.09 -10.02 5.87
N PRO A 126 12.32 -10.95 4.91
CA PRO A 126 12.07 -10.77 3.46
C PRO A 126 10.58 -10.57 3.14
N TRP A 127 10.30 -9.72 2.15
CA TRP A 127 8.92 -9.41 1.78
C TRP A 127 8.17 -10.65 1.32
N PRO A 128 7.03 -11.00 1.96
CA PRO A 128 6.26 -12.18 1.59
C PRO A 128 5.33 -11.96 0.41
N VAL A 129 5.16 -10.70 -0.04
CA VAL A 129 4.22 -10.35 -1.11
C VAL A 129 4.90 -9.53 -2.19
N GLU A 130 4.62 -9.83 -3.45
CA GLU A 130 5.01 -9.07 -4.62
C GLU A 130 3.77 -8.59 -5.39
N ALA A 131 3.88 -7.49 -6.14
CA ALA A 131 2.85 -7.06 -7.05
C ALA A 131 3.03 -7.72 -8.44
N ARG A 132 1.92 -8.14 -9.06
CA ARG A 132 1.94 -8.58 -10.45
C ARG A 132 1.61 -7.41 -11.37
N ASP A 133 2.63 -6.75 -11.88
CA ASP A 133 2.51 -5.58 -12.77
C ASP A 133 2.02 -5.92 -14.20
N THR A 134 1.12 -6.88 -14.35
CA THR A 134 0.55 -7.20 -15.65
C THR A 134 -0.67 -6.36 -16.02
N PHE A 135 -1.22 -5.64 -15.05
CA PHE A 135 -2.46 -4.91 -15.20
C PHE A 135 -2.56 -3.75 -14.19
N THR A 136 -2.88 -2.54 -14.65
CA THR A 136 -3.19 -1.39 -13.80
C THR A 136 -4.33 -0.56 -14.37
N THR A 137 -5.25 -0.12 -13.51
CA THR A 137 -6.34 0.79 -13.85
C THR A 137 -6.01 2.25 -13.55
N ILE A 138 -4.90 2.49 -12.84
CA ILE A 138 -4.56 3.81 -12.28
C ILE A 138 -3.68 4.63 -13.22
N GLN A 139 -2.72 4.01 -13.88
CA GLN A 139 -1.71 4.72 -14.68
C GLN A 139 -2.27 5.20 -16.03
N LYS A 140 -1.82 6.39 -16.49
CA LYS A 140 -2.34 7.05 -17.71
C LYS A 140 -1.62 6.63 -18.99
N THR A 141 -0.33 6.31 -18.90
CA THR A 141 0.53 6.16 -20.08
C THR A 141 1.31 4.86 -20.07
N GLU A 142 1.54 4.32 -21.27
CA GLU A 142 2.56 3.29 -21.50
C GLU A 142 3.93 3.86 -21.11
N GLY A 143 4.72 3.10 -20.36
CA GLY A 143 6.06 3.54 -19.95
C GLY A 143 6.22 3.80 -18.47
N CYS A 144 5.18 3.85 -17.68
CA CYS A 144 5.29 3.45 -16.28
C CYS A 144 5.73 1.99 -16.26
N LEU A 145 6.45 1.56 -15.23
CA LEU A 145 7.01 0.20 -15.13
C LEU A 145 5.95 -0.91 -15.21
N ALA A 146 4.68 -0.60 -14.96
CA ALA A 146 3.54 -1.48 -15.15
C ALA A 146 3.14 -1.54 -16.63
N LYS A 147 3.21 -2.70 -17.23
CA LYS A 147 2.71 -2.95 -18.59
C LYS A 147 1.19 -3.00 -18.56
N HIS A 148 0.55 -2.08 -19.25
CA HIS A 148 -0.90 -2.01 -19.39
C HIS A 148 -1.37 -2.98 -20.46
N ASN A 149 -1.93 -4.09 -20.07
CA ASN A 149 -2.72 -4.95 -20.94
C ASN A 149 -4.20 -4.68 -20.67
N TYR A 150 -4.74 -3.58 -21.21
CA TYR A 150 -6.18 -3.41 -21.28
C TYR A 150 -6.69 -4.28 -22.42
N ASN A 151 -7.39 -5.35 -22.10
CA ASN A 151 -8.21 -6.05 -23.07
C ASN A 151 -9.63 -5.48 -23.05
N GLU A 152 -10.44 -5.86 -24.04
CA GLU A 152 -11.80 -5.37 -24.22
C GLU A 152 -12.77 -5.66 -23.05
N GLU A 153 -12.36 -6.53 -22.11
CA GLU A 153 -13.16 -6.93 -20.94
C GLU A 153 -13.09 -5.91 -19.79
N TYR A 154 -12.19 -4.93 -19.87
CA TYR A 154 -12.00 -3.94 -18.81
C TYR A 154 -12.69 -2.62 -19.15
N LYS A 155 -13.69 -2.27 -18.36
CA LYS A 155 -14.24 -0.92 -18.33
C LYS A 155 -13.46 -0.08 -17.32
N ILE A 156 -12.78 0.93 -17.82
CA ILE A 156 -12.19 1.98 -16.98
C ILE A 156 -13.36 2.87 -16.54
N ILE A 157 -13.57 2.95 -15.24
CA ILE A 157 -14.55 3.86 -14.64
C ILE A 157 -13.96 5.27 -14.58
#